data_725bc3ea1b94a3ec4048da53d119c092
#
_entry.id   725bc3ea1b94a3ec4048da53d119c092
#
_cell.length_a   1.000
_cell.length_b   1.000
_cell.length_c   1.000
_cell.angle_alpha   90.00
_cell.angle_beta   90.00
_cell.angle_gamma   90.00
#
_symmetry.space_group_name_H-M   'P 1'
#
loop_
_entity.id
_entity.type
_entity.pdbx_description
1 polymer ?
#
loop_
_entity_poly.entity_id
_entity_poly.type
_entity_poly.pdbx_seq_one_letter_code
_entity_poly.pdbx_strand_id
1 'polypeptide(L)'
;VIECSGGKKLWAAERLGADSIRASRPGYIGEIPIDRSSPDFLYSPNLVRFAKEQGWYAGSGPFDFNGVYGDGKGRWDGVQWIEDEMRARAKRPGKLGLADIMWAVRTEKLTGDTAGYGQVVPLHHPKHDALRHLWHTQIGAVAAPFVPVFMGVRDVPEEYRQHRYLTAGEDSRFVDLRHAEKGNLSSLSQIPQGIESTRSAAQVFKRLMYLVFQHQAEFLPEVTATWEAVERRLREAQPGVLRTAALLLDAGE
;
A
#
# COMPACT_ATOMS: atom_id res chain seq x y z
N VAL A 1 -11.50 5.72 8.25
CA VAL A 1 -10.12 6.22 8.16
C VAL A 1 -9.84 7.02 9.43
N ILE A 2 -8.66 6.86 10.03
CA ILE A 2 -8.27 7.54 11.27
C ILE A 2 -6.91 8.19 11.03
N GLU A 3 -6.79 9.45 11.42
CA GLU A 3 -5.55 10.21 11.40
C GLU A 3 -5.23 10.72 12.81
N CYS A 4 -3.98 10.56 13.24
CA CYS A 4 -3.52 10.93 14.57
C CYS A 4 -2.41 11.97 14.48
N SER A 5 -2.39 12.92 15.41
CA SER A 5 -1.35 13.94 15.51
C SER A 5 -0.62 13.87 16.84
N GLY A 6 0.67 13.57 16.78
CA GLY A 6 1.62 13.63 17.88
C GLY A 6 1.24 12.87 19.15
N GLY A 7 2.02 13.05 20.21
CA GLY A 7 1.87 12.34 21.48
C GLY A 7 0.75 12.83 22.41
N LYS A 8 -0.14 13.72 21.98
CA LYS A 8 -1.19 14.34 22.79
C LYS A 8 -2.53 13.60 22.75
N LYS A 9 -2.58 12.41 22.17
CA LYS A 9 -3.81 11.62 21.96
C LYS A 9 -4.85 12.40 21.15
N LEU A 10 -4.42 13.16 20.18
CA LEU A 10 -5.26 13.93 19.25
C LEU A 10 -5.50 13.06 18.02
N TRP A 11 -6.75 12.91 17.64
CA TRP A 11 -7.13 12.13 16.48
C TRP A 11 -8.44 12.61 15.88
N ALA A 12 -8.60 12.37 14.61
CA ALA A 12 -9.85 12.47 13.88
C ALA A 12 -10.11 11.20 13.08
N ALA A 13 -11.36 10.84 12.90
CA ALA A 13 -11.78 9.69 12.12
C ALA A 13 -12.95 10.07 11.22
N GLU A 14 -12.92 9.59 9.99
CA GLU A 14 -13.97 9.70 9.01
C GLU A 14 -14.52 8.30 8.69
N ARG A 15 -15.83 8.12 8.81
CA ARG A 15 -16.52 6.92 8.34
C ARG A 15 -16.74 7.04 6.84
N LEU A 16 -16.31 6.02 6.10
CA LEU A 16 -16.55 5.93 4.66
C LEU A 16 -17.73 5.00 4.39
N GLY A 17 -18.65 5.44 3.53
CA GLY A 17 -19.77 4.62 3.07
C GLY A 17 -19.30 3.48 2.15
N ALA A 18 -20.21 2.54 1.88
CA ALA A 18 -19.93 1.38 1.03
C ALA A 18 -19.54 1.74 -0.42
N ASP A 19 -20.02 2.89 -0.89
CA ASP A 19 -19.74 3.40 -2.25
C ASP A 19 -18.59 4.42 -2.28
N SER A 20 -17.85 4.52 -1.18
CA SER A 20 -16.75 5.47 -1.07
C SER A 20 -15.44 4.88 -1.57
N ILE A 21 -14.67 5.71 -2.26
CA ILE A 21 -13.27 5.45 -2.61
C ILE A 21 -12.42 6.47 -1.87
N ARG A 22 -11.43 6.00 -1.13
CA ARG A 22 -10.49 6.84 -0.42
C ARG A 22 -9.08 6.35 -0.64
N ALA A 23 -8.22 7.22 -1.13
CA ALA A 23 -6.79 7.07 -1.06
C ALA A 23 -6.26 7.90 0.12
N SER A 24 -5.38 7.32 0.91
CA SER A 24 -4.86 7.97 2.11
C SER A 24 -3.36 8.19 2.04
N ARG A 25 -2.97 9.38 2.45
CA ARG A 25 -1.61 9.79 2.76
C ARG A 25 -1.73 10.72 3.97
N PRO A 26 -0.69 10.94 4.77
CA PRO A 26 -0.75 11.96 5.82
C PRO A 26 -1.35 13.26 5.29
N GLY A 27 -2.36 13.81 5.99
CA GLY A 27 -3.10 14.98 5.54
C GLY A 27 -4.38 14.69 4.73
N TYR A 28 -4.94 13.50 4.80
CA TYR A 28 -6.17 13.14 4.04
C TYR A 28 -7.48 13.57 4.70
N ILE A 29 -7.51 13.82 6.01
CA ILE A 29 -8.67 14.40 6.69
C ILE A 29 -8.55 15.93 6.62
N GLY A 30 -9.48 16.55 5.92
CA GLY A 30 -9.62 18.00 5.81
C GLY A 30 -10.63 18.56 6.83
N GLU A 31 -11.66 19.21 6.34
CA GLU A 31 -12.69 19.82 7.17
C GLU A 31 -13.49 18.80 7.98
N ILE A 32 -13.67 19.09 9.26
CA ILE A 32 -14.46 18.29 10.21
C ILE A 32 -15.58 19.17 10.78
N PRO A 33 -16.84 18.70 10.80
CA PRO A 33 -17.94 19.38 11.49
C PRO A 33 -17.74 19.24 13.00
N ILE A 34 -17.18 20.27 13.63
CA ILE A 34 -16.86 20.30 15.07
C ILE A 34 -18.08 20.50 15.98
N ASP A 35 -19.24 20.79 15.41
CA ASP A 35 -20.54 20.83 16.08
C ASP A 35 -21.15 19.45 16.32
N ARG A 36 -20.46 18.39 15.90
CA ARG A 36 -20.91 16.99 15.95
C ARG A 36 -22.20 16.71 15.19
N SER A 37 -22.53 17.53 14.20
CA SER A 37 -23.72 17.38 13.36
C SER A 37 -23.67 16.15 12.44
N SER A 38 -22.48 15.61 12.16
CA SER A 38 -22.31 14.48 11.29
C SER A 38 -21.91 13.21 12.06
N PRO A 39 -22.63 12.08 11.89
CA PRO A 39 -22.25 10.80 12.48
C PRO A 39 -21.03 10.16 11.79
N ASP A 40 -20.60 10.70 10.65
CA ASP A 40 -19.49 10.16 9.87
C ASP A 40 -18.14 10.70 10.36
N PHE A 41 -18.12 11.66 11.25
CA PHE A 41 -16.90 12.20 11.84
C PHE A 41 -16.86 11.98 13.35
N LEU A 42 -15.76 11.44 13.81
CA LEU A 42 -15.42 11.31 15.22
C LEU A 42 -14.05 11.94 15.47
N TYR A 43 -13.86 12.53 16.64
CA TYR A 43 -12.58 13.12 17.00
C TYR A 43 -12.37 13.15 18.51
N SER A 44 -11.13 13.26 18.93
CA SER A 44 -10.76 13.33 20.34
C SER A 44 -11.41 14.54 21.04
N PRO A 45 -11.92 14.40 22.27
CA PRO A 45 -12.65 15.45 22.98
C PRO A 45 -11.85 16.75 23.18
N ASN A 46 -10.53 16.63 23.21
CA ASN A 46 -9.60 17.76 23.41
C ASN A 46 -9.12 18.39 22.10
N LEU A 47 -9.52 17.88 20.92
CA LEU A 47 -9.00 18.31 19.63
C LEU A 47 -9.10 19.82 19.42
N VAL A 48 -10.31 20.34 19.46
CA VAL A 48 -10.58 21.77 19.20
C VAL A 48 -10.01 22.67 20.29
N ARG A 49 -10.17 22.25 21.55
CA ARG A 49 -9.64 23.00 22.69
C ARG A 49 -8.13 23.17 22.61
N PHE A 50 -7.41 22.07 22.36
CA PHE A 50 -5.95 22.10 22.24
C PHE A 50 -5.49 23.02 21.09
N ALA A 51 -6.15 22.96 19.94
CA ALA A 51 -5.83 23.84 18.80
C ALA A 51 -5.99 25.32 19.15
N LYS A 52 -7.04 25.68 19.92
CA LYS A 52 -7.27 27.05 20.41
C LYS A 52 -6.19 27.48 21.41
N GLU A 53 -5.86 26.61 22.36
CA GLU A 53 -4.81 26.87 23.38
C GLU A 53 -3.44 27.10 22.73
N GLN A 54 -3.14 26.45 21.61
CA GLN A 54 -1.91 26.65 20.85
C GLN A 54 -1.96 27.85 19.88
N GLY A 55 -3.11 28.50 19.71
CA GLY A 55 -3.28 29.58 18.76
C GLY A 55 -3.37 29.14 17.29
N TRP A 56 -3.54 27.84 17.02
CA TRP A 56 -3.61 27.27 15.67
C TRP A 56 -5.00 27.38 15.05
N TYR A 57 -6.01 27.60 15.86
CA TYR A 57 -7.40 27.78 15.44
C TYR A 57 -8.07 28.91 16.20
N ALA A 58 -8.61 29.91 15.49
CA ALA A 58 -9.22 31.06 16.08
C ALA A 58 -10.60 30.81 16.76
N GLY A 59 -11.16 29.63 16.51
CA GLY A 59 -12.47 29.25 17.10
C GLY A 59 -13.67 29.58 16.25
N SER A 60 -13.48 30.11 15.06
CA SER A 60 -14.54 30.46 14.10
C SER A 60 -14.20 29.88 12.72
N GLY A 61 -15.23 29.59 11.94
CA GLY A 61 -15.09 28.97 10.61
C GLY A 61 -14.88 27.46 10.63
N PRO A 62 -14.70 26.87 9.45
CA PRO A 62 -14.43 25.43 9.31
C PRO A 62 -13.20 25.00 10.08
N PHE A 63 -13.25 23.80 10.65
CA PHE A 63 -12.10 23.18 11.30
C PHE A 63 -11.42 22.23 10.33
N ASP A 64 -10.38 22.69 9.65
CA ASP A 64 -9.54 21.87 8.79
C ASP A 64 -8.48 21.15 9.62
N PHE A 65 -8.65 19.84 9.80
CA PHE A 65 -7.72 19.01 10.60
C PHE A 65 -6.31 19.05 10.04
N ASN A 66 -6.15 18.94 8.72
CA ASN A 66 -4.84 18.99 8.10
C ASN A 66 -4.20 20.37 8.17
N GLY A 67 -4.98 21.43 8.00
CA GLY A 67 -4.49 22.80 8.15
C GLY A 67 -4.02 23.12 9.56
N VAL A 68 -4.70 22.55 10.58
CA VAL A 68 -4.39 22.80 12.00
C VAL A 68 -3.29 21.87 12.54
N TYR A 69 -3.33 20.58 12.20
CA TYR A 69 -2.48 19.54 12.80
C TYR A 69 -1.49 18.90 11.85
N GLY A 70 -1.61 19.10 10.55
CA GLY A 70 -0.73 18.60 9.51
C GLY A 70 0.30 19.64 9.06
N ASP A 71 0.76 19.49 7.84
CA ASP A 71 1.70 20.40 7.20
C ASP A 71 1.00 21.58 6.47
N GLY A 72 -0.31 21.64 6.51
CA GLY A 72 -1.14 22.67 5.90
C GLY A 72 -1.19 22.67 4.36
N LYS A 73 -0.53 21.70 3.71
CA LYS A 73 -0.47 21.66 2.24
C LYS A 73 -1.70 21.02 1.59
N GLY A 74 -2.61 20.48 2.42
CA GLY A 74 -3.78 19.76 1.92
C GLY A 74 -3.44 18.39 1.34
N ARG A 75 -4.39 17.85 0.59
CA ARG A 75 -4.24 16.53 -0.03
C ARG A 75 -3.29 16.61 -1.22
N TRP A 76 -2.36 15.65 -1.29
CA TRP A 76 -1.46 15.54 -2.44
C TRP A 76 -2.25 15.22 -3.72
N ASP A 77 -1.92 15.90 -4.84
CA ASP A 77 -2.60 15.74 -6.13
C ASP A 77 -2.66 14.29 -6.63
N GLY A 78 -1.64 13.49 -6.33
CA GLY A 78 -1.62 12.08 -6.66
C GLY A 78 -2.72 11.27 -5.96
N VAL A 79 -3.10 11.65 -4.74
CA VAL A 79 -4.21 11.03 -4.00
C VAL A 79 -5.55 11.38 -4.65
N GLN A 80 -5.73 12.63 -5.03
CA GLN A 80 -6.93 13.07 -5.75
C GLN A 80 -7.05 12.37 -7.09
N TRP A 81 -5.96 12.34 -7.84
CA TRP A 81 -5.91 11.68 -9.14
C TRP A 81 -6.30 10.20 -9.07
N ILE A 82 -5.75 9.42 -8.13
CA ILE A 82 -6.08 7.98 -8.04
C ILE A 82 -7.52 7.74 -7.62
N GLU A 83 -8.08 8.58 -6.74
CA GLU A 83 -9.51 8.50 -6.39
C GLU A 83 -10.40 8.75 -7.60
N ASP A 84 -10.09 9.74 -8.43
CA ASP A 84 -10.86 10.08 -9.62
C ASP A 84 -10.76 8.96 -10.67
N GLU A 85 -9.57 8.38 -10.88
CA GLU A 85 -9.36 7.22 -11.73
C GLU A 85 -10.18 6.02 -11.26
N MET A 86 -10.16 5.73 -9.96
CA MET A 86 -10.91 4.62 -9.39
C MET A 86 -12.43 4.85 -9.47
N ARG A 87 -12.91 6.08 -9.29
CA ARG A 87 -14.31 6.44 -9.51
C ARG A 87 -14.71 6.27 -10.99
N ALA A 88 -13.84 6.64 -11.91
CA ALA A 88 -14.09 6.42 -13.34
C ALA A 88 -14.16 4.93 -13.67
N ARG A 89 -13.27 4.11 -13.10
CA ARG A 89 -13.30 2.65 -13.25
C ARG A 89 -14.55 2.02 -12.65
N ALA A 90 -15.01 2.51 -11.51
CA ALA A 90 -16.22 2.03 -10.86
C ALA A 90 -17.51 2.22 -11.70
N LYS A 91 -17.49 3.15 -12.66
CA LYS A 91 -18.61 3.35 -13.59
C LYS A 91 -18.69 2.29 -14.70
N ARG A 92 -17.66 1.47 -14.87
CA ARG A 92 -17.65 0.40 -15.88
C ARG A 92 -18.55 -0.76 -15.45
N PRO A 93 -19.11 -1.53 -16.41
CA PRO A 93 -19.78 -2.78 -16.07
C PRO A 93 -18.86 -3.71 -15.27
N GLY A 94 -19.38 -4.30 -14.20
CA GLY A 94 -18.62 -5.24 -13.35
C GLY A 94 -18.03 -4.65 -12.08
N LYS A 95 -18.15 -3.35 -11.84
CA LYS A 95 -17.63 -2.65 -10.65
C LYS A 95 -16.11 -2.74 -10.53
N LEU A 96 -15.58 -2.32 -9.38
CA LEU A 96 -14.15 -2.47 -9.07
C LEU A 96 -13.84 -3.90 -8.64
N GLY A 97 -12.82 -4.47 -9.24
CA GLY A 97 -12.29 -5.77 -8.89
C GLY A 97 -10.88 -5.70 -8.32
N LEU A 98 -10.37 -6.86 -7.93
CA LEU A 98 -9.02 -7.01 -7.40
C LEU A 98 -7.95 -6.45 -8.35
N ALA A 99 -8.13 -6.65 -9.68
CA ALA A 99 -7.21 -6.13 -10.68
C ALA A 99 -7.12 -4.60 -10.71
N ASP A 100 -8.24 -3.91 -10.45
CA ASP A 100 -8.26 -2.44 -10.41
C ASP A 100 -7.48 -1.91 -9.20
N ILE A 101 -7.59 -2.59 -8.06
CA ILE A 101 -6.82 -2.22 -6.86
C ILE A 101 -5.34 -2.52 -7.05
N MET A 102 -4.98 -3.66 -7.66
CA MET A 102 -3.59 -3.98 -8.02
C MET A 102 -3.01 -2.92 -8.95
N TRP A 103 -3.77 -2.50 -9.95
CA TRP A 103 -3.38 -1.41 -10.83
C TRP A 103 -3.15 -0.09 -10.06
N ALA A 104 -4.05 0.27 -9.14
CA ALA A 104 -3.92 1.48 -8.34
C ALA A 104 -2.66 1.47 -7.46
N VAL A 105 -2.29 0.31 -6.91
CA VAL A 105 -1.06 0.16 -6.12
C VAL A 105 0.19 0.15 -7.00
N ARG A 106 0.07 -0.33 -8.26
CA ARG A 106 1.21 -0.46 -9.18
C ARG A 106 1.57 0.82 -9.92
N THR A 107 0.63 1.75 -10.12
CA THR A 107 0.87 2.89 -11.01
C THR A 107 2.12 3.67 -10.64
N GLU A 108 2.96 3.93 -11.61
CA GLU A 108 4.22 4.66 -11.45
C GLU A 108 4.02 6.11 -10.98
N LYS A 109 2.83 6.67 -11.17
CA LYS A 109 2.48 8.00 -10.64
C LYS A 109 2.47 8.06 -9.12
N LEU A 110 2.22 6.93 -8.44
CA LEU A 110 2.15 6.85 -6.98
C LEU A 110 3.27 6.00 -6.40
N THR A 111 3.73 5.01 -7.15
CA THR A 111 4.69 4.01 -6.69
C THR A 111 6.05 4.28 -7.31
N GLY A 112 6.93 4.88 -6.55
CA GLY A 112 8.31 5.13 -6.96
C GLY A 112 9.24 3.95 -6.67
N ASP A 113 10.51 4.15 -6.99
CA ASP A 113 11.60 3.21 -6.76
C ASP A 113 11.95 3.00 -5.27
N THR A 114 11.42 3.85 -4.40
CA THR A 114 11.57 3.74 -2.94
C THR A 114 10.48 2.89 -2.28
N ALA A 115 9.48 2.45 -3.03
CA ALA A 115 8.44 1.58 -2.51
C ALA A 115 9.02 0.21 -2.15
N GLY A 116 8.82 -0.22 -0.91
CA GLY A 116 9.38 -1.47 -0.40
C GLY A 116 8.50 -2.69 -0.66
N TYR A 117 7.20 -2.50 -0.88
CA TYR A 117 6.23 -3.56 -1.15
C TYR A 117 4.88 -2.97 -1.55
N GLY A 118 3.99 -3.82 -2.06
CA GLY A 118 2.58 -3.53 -2.29
C GLY A 118 1.69 -4.62 -1.71
N GLN A 119 0.53 -4.24 -1.20
CA GLN A 119 -0.43 -5.19 -0.65
C GLN A 119 -1.86 -4.85 -1.07
N VAL A 120 -2.64 -5.86 -1.42
CA VAL A 120 -4.07 -5.75 -1.68
C VAL A 120 -4.80 -6.84 -0.92
N VAL A 121 -5.74 -6.46 -0.08
CA VAL A 121 -6.47 -7.38 0.80
C VAL A 121 -7.93 -7.44 0.39
N PRO A 122 -8.43 -8.55 -0.16
CA PRO A 122 -9.86 -8.79 -0.32
C PRO A 122 -10.51 -8.92 1.06
N LEU A 123 -11.51 -8.08 1.32
CA LEU A 123 -12.27 -8.14 2.58
C LEU A 123 -13.38 -9.17 2.45
N HIS A 124 -13.06 -10.42 2.68
CA HIS A 124 -14.02 -11.54 2.72
C HIS A 124 -13.77 -12.41 3.95
N HIS A 125 -14.80 -13.14 4.37
CA HIS A 125 -14.75 -14.03 5.51
C HIS A 125 -14.92 -15.47 5.04
N PRO A 126 -13.84 -16.20 4.75
CA PRO A 126 -13.91 -17.61 4.41
C PRO A 126 -14.33 -18.43 5.65
N LYS A 127 -14.86 -19.65 5.42
CA LYS A 127 -15.22 -20.59 6.49
C LYS A 127 -14.06 -20.85 7.47
N HIS A 128 -12.85 -20.97 6.95
CA HIS A 128 -11.63 -21.19 7.73
C HIS A 128 -10.75 -19.94 7.68
N ASP A 129 -10.36 -19.43 8.83
CA ASP A 129 -9.48 -18.26 8.93
C ASP A 129 -8.13 -18.46 8.23
N ALA A 130 -7.63 -19.70 8.17
CA ALA A 130 -6.44 -20.07 7.44
C ALA A 130 -6.49 -19.70 5.94
N LEU A 131 -7.70 -19.60 5.37
CA LEU A 131 -7.92 -19.23 3.97
C LEU A 131 -8.05 -17.73 3.73
N ARG A 132 -7.98 -16.91 4.78
CA ARG A 132 -7.81 -15.47 4.60
C ARG A 132 -6.46 -15.21 3.94
N HIS A 133 -6.42 -14.28 3.00
CA HIS A 133 -5.21 -14.01 2.25
C HIS A 133 -5.10 -12.56 1.86
N LEU A 134 -3.90 -12.17 1.56
CA LEU A 134 -3.59 -10.92 0.89
C LEU A 134 -2.81 -11.19 -0.39
N TRP A 135 -2.89 -10.28 -1.33
CA TRP A 135 -2.03 -10.26 -2.50
C TRP A 135 -0.85 -9.34 -2.20
N HIS A 136 0.34 -9.91 -2.23
CA HIS A 136 1.58 -9.25 -1.85
C HIS A 136 2.55 -9.18 -3.01
N THR A 137 3.22 -8.07 -3.17
CA THR A 137 4.36 -7.91 -4.04
C THR A 137 5.56 -7.44 -3.23
N GLN A 138 6.69 -8.08 -3.45
CA GLN A 138 7.95 -7.66 -2.87
C GLN A 138 8.54 -6.51 -3.66
N ILE A 139 9.33 -5.67 -2.99
CA ILE A 139 9.94 -4.50 -3.61
C ILE A 139 8.83 -3.58 -4.17
N GLY A 140 9.00 -2.85 -5.22
CA GLY A 140 7.93 -2.02 -5.80
C GLY A 140 6.98 -2.80 -6.69
N ALA A 141 5.68 -2.58 -6.56
CA ALA A 141 4.65 -3.21 -7.38
C ALA A 141 4.82 -2.93 -8.89
N VAL A 142 5.58 -1.92 -9.25
CA VAL A 142 5.92 -1.58 -10.64
C VAL A 142 6.69 -2.71 -11.31
N ALA A 143 7.58 -3.38 -10.58
CA ALA A 143 8.51 -4.34 -11.14
C ALA A 143 8.34 -5.77 -10.62
N ALA A 144 7.32 -6.04 -9.80
CA ALA A 144 7.08 -7.35 -9.21
C ALA A 144 5.59 -7.73 -9.27
N PRO A 145 5.27 -9.02 -9.42
CA PRO A 145 3.89 -9.49 -9.45
C PRO A 145 3.28 -9.51 -8.06
N PHE A 146 1.98 -9.35 -8.00
CA PHE A 146 1.19 -9.69 -6.82
C PHE A 146 0.98 -11.21 -6.77
N VAL A 147 1.29 -11.80 -5.63
CA VAL A 147 1.05 -13.22 -5.35
C VAL A 147 0.17 -13.37 -4.12
N PRO A 148 -0.74 -14.37 -4.07
CA PRO A 148 -1.58 -14.60 -2.91
C PRO A 148 -0.77 -15.25 -1.77
N VAL A 149 -0.87 -14.67 -0.58
CA VAL A 149 -0.28 -15.19 0.65
C VAL A 149 -1.41 -15.45 1.65
N PHE A 150 -1.56 -16.70 2.07
CA PHE A 150 -2.61 -17.15 2.97
C PHE A 150 -2.18 -17.11 4.43
N MET A 151 -3.08 -16.82 5.34
CA MET A 151 -2.78 -16.81 6.77
C MET A 151 -2.40 -18.18 7.32
N GLY A 152 -2.94 -19.25 6.76
CA GLY A 152 -2.64 -20.62 7.14
C GLY A 152 -1.37 -21.22 6.53
N VAL A 153 -0.62 -20.43 5.72
CA VAL A 153 0.61 -20.94 5.13
C VAL A 153 1.67 -21.20 6.22
N ARG A 154 2.26 -22.40 6.20
CA ARG A 154 3.34 -22.76 7.12
C ARG A 154 4.71 -22.34 6.60
N ASP A 155 4.80 -22.18 5.31
CA ASP A 155 6.03 -21.90 4.63
C ASP A 155 5.84 -21.19 3.29
N VAL A 156 6.87 -20.53 2.81
CA VAL A 156 6.89 -19.84 1.51
C VAL A 156 7.97 -20.45 0.62
N PRO A 157 7.86 -20.33 -0.71
CA PRO A 157 8.92 -20.77 -1.62
C PRO A 157 10.28 -20.23 -1.21
N GLU A 158 11.32 -21.04 -1.38
CA GLU A 158 12.67 -20.70 -0.96
C GLU A 158 13.15 -19.36 -1.54
N GLU A 159 12.78 -19.08 -2.78
CA GLU A 159 13.10 -17.84 -3.47
C GLU A 159 12.57 -16.59 -2.73
N TYR A 160 11.46 -16.73 -2.02
CA TYR A 160 10.86 -15.66 -1.20
C TYR A 160 11.47 -15.55 0.20
N ARG A 161 12.16 -16.60 0.68
CA ARG A 161 12.90 -16.59 1.94
C ARG A 161 14.29 -16.03 1.79
N GLN A 162 14.92 -16.25 0.64
CA GLN A 162 16.26 -15.79 0.36
C GLN A 162 16.26 -14.28 0.21
N HIS A 163 16.51 -13.61 1.33
CA HIS A 163 16.64 -12.17 1.36
C HIS A 163 18.10 -11.82 1.65
N ARG A 164 18.79 -11.25 0.70
CA ARG A 164 20.21 -10.92 0.84
C ARG A 164 20.52 -10.03 2.04
N TYR A 165 19.56 -9.22 2.45
CA TYR A 165 19.73 -8.30 3.57
C TYR A 165 19.73 -8.97 4.95
N LEU A 166 19.43 -10.25 5.01
CA LEU A 166 19.42 -10.99 6.27
C LEU A 166 20.71 -11.80 6.49
N THR A 167 21.71 -11.67 5.62
CA THR A 167 23.03 -12.25 5.87
C THR A 167 23.80 -11.40 6.89
N ALA A 168 24.24 -12.02 7.95
CA ALA A 168 24.95 -11.33 9.04
C ALA A 168 26.11 -10.47 8.52
N GLY A 169 26.08 -9.18 8.82
CA GLY A 169 27.11 -8.21 8.43
C GLY A 169 26.90 -7.47 7.12
N GLU A 170 25.94 -7.89 6.26
CA GLU A 170 25.58 -7.15 5.04
C GLU A 170 24.35 -6.27 5.21
N ASP A 171 23.41 -6.72 5.97
CA ASP A 171 22.12 -6.12 6.26
C ASP A 171 22.24 -4.74 6.90
N SER A 172 23.11 -4.59 7.90
CA SER A 172 23.33 -3.32 8.59
C SER A 172 23.88 -2.23 7.65
N ARG A 173 24.80 -2.57 6.77
CA ARG A 173 25.34 -1.61 5.79
C ARG A 173 24.29 -1.13 4.80
N PHE A 174 23.37 -2.01 4.44
CA PHE A 174 22.31 -1.68 3.51
C PHE A 174 21.23 -0.78 4.12
N VAL A 175 20.93 -0.99 5.39
CA VAL A 175 19.99 -0.15 6.15
C VAL A 175 20.61 1.22 6.39
N ASP A 176 21.89 1.28 6.76
CA ASP A 176 22.61 2.51 7.03
C ASP A 176 22.74 3.40 5.78
N LEU A 177 22.95 2.79 4.62
CA LEU A 177 22.99 3.53 3.34
C LEU A 177 21.63 4.14 2.97
N ARG A 178 20.51 3.55 3.41
CA ARG A 178 19.19 4.16 3.21
C ARG A 178 18.96 5.41 4.05
N HIS A 179 19.62 5.51 5.18
CA HIS A 179 19.42 6.58 6.16
C HIS A 179 20.62 7.53 6.29
N ALA A 180 21.77 7.14 5.74
CA ALA A 180 23.04 7.83 6.00
C ALA A 180 23.19 9.13 5.22
N GLU A 181 22.46 9.37 4.16
CA GLU A 181 22.58 10.61 3.39
C GLU A 181 21.29 11.42 3.38
N LYS A 182 21.48 12.71 3.46
CA LYS A 182 20.45 13.74 3.37
C LYS A 182 19.82 13.75 1.97
N GLY A 183 18.95 12.86 1.72
CA GLY A 183 18.22 12.82 0.46
C GLY A 183 18.13 11.41 -0.08
N ASN A 184 17.03 11.11 -0.43
CA ASN A 184 16.47 10.11 -1.32
C ASN A 184 17.48 9.22 -2.05
N LEU A 185 18.26 8.44 -1.31
CA LEU A 185 18.86 7.29 -1.94
C LEU A 185 17.73 6.33 -2.30
N SER A 186 17.44 6.30 -3.58
CA SER A 186 16.57 5.34 -4.21
C SER A 186 17.03 3.93 -3.81
N SER A 187 16.10 3.00 -3.60
CA SER A 187 16.45 1.60 -3.39
C SER A 187 17.29 1.02 -4.56
N LEU A 188 17.26 1.67 -5.71
CA LEU A 188 18.05 1.34 -6.89
C LEU A 188 19.54 1.65 -6.70
N SER A 189 19.89 2.76 -6.08
CA SER A 189 21.29 3.13 -5.81
C SER A 189 21.99 2.15 -4.87
N GLN A 190 21.22 1.30 -4.22
CA GLN A 190 21.71 0.29 -3.27
C GLN A 190 21.88 -1.10 -3.89
N ILE A 191 21.67 -1.25 -5.20
CA ILE A 191 21.93 -2.51 -5.89
C ILE A 191 23.43 -2.65 -6.08
N PRO A 192 24.09 -3.62 -5.42
CA PRO A 192 25.52 -3.85 -5.63
C PRO A 192 25.80 -4.22 -7.06
N GLN A 193 26.74 -3.54 -7.68
CA GLN A 193 27.17 -3.86 -9.02
C GLN A 193 27.86 -5.23 -9.06
N GLY A 194 27.70 -5.95 -10.16
CA GLY A 194 28.40 -7.23 -10.39
C GLY A 194 27.90 -8.42 -9.59
N ILE A 195 26.71 -8.33 -8.97
CA ILE A 195 26.13 -9.46 -8.29
C ILE A 195 25.58 -10.47 -9.27
N GLU A 196 26.01 -11.70 -9.09
CA GLU A 196 25.51 -12.84 -9.84
C GLU A 196 24.00 -13.03 -9.66
N SER A 197 23.39 -13.69 -10.62
CA SER A 197 22.00 -14.10 -10.55
C SER A 197 21.79 -14.97 -9.31
N THR A 198 20.92 -14.56 -8.42
CA THR A 198 20.53 -15.33 -7.24
C THR A 198 19.14 -15.91 -7.44
N ARG A 199 18.78 -16.91 -6.65
CA ARG A 199 17.42 -17.44 -6.60
C ARG A 199 16.48 -16.55 -5.76
N SER A 200 16.98 -15.47 -5.18
CA SER A 200 16.17 -14.53 -4.39
C SER A 200 15.21 -13.72 -5.27
N ALA A 201 13.92 -13.86 -5.05
CA ALA A 201 12.89 -13.08 -5.72
C ALA A 201 13.08 -11.57 -5.49
N ALA A 202 13.43 -11.17 -4.27
CA ALA A 202 13.69 -9.78 -3.93
C ALA A 202 14.84 -9.19 -4.77
N GLN A 203 15.91 -9.95 -5.01
CA GLN A 203 17.04 -9.50 -5.84
C GLN A 203 16.65 -9.37 -7.31
N VAL A 204 15.92 -10.36 -7.83
CA VAL A 204 15.46 -10.33 -9.22
C VAL A 204 14.56 -9.13 -9.46
N PHE A 205 13.58 -8.88 -8.57
CA PHE A 205 12.65 -7.76 -8.71
C PHE A 205 13.34 -6.40 -8.54
N LYS A 206 14.35 -6.30 -7.69
CA LYS A 206 15.17 -5.07 -7.58
C LYS A 206 15.91 -4.75 -8.87
N ARG A 207 16.53 -5.74 -9.48
CA ARG A 207 17.24 -5.57 -10.75
C ARG A 207 16.27 -5.15 -11.86
N LEU A 208 15.11 -5.80 -11.91
CA LEU A 208 14.08 -5.46 -12.86
C LEU A 208 13.57 -4.03 -12.64
N MET A 209 13.35 -3.64 -11.40
CA MET A 209 12.96 -2.27 -11.05
C MET A 209 14.02 -1.24 -11.47
N TYR A 210 15.30 -1.57 -11.30
CA TYR A 210 16.39 -0.73 -11.77
C TYR A 210 16.31 -0.48 -13.28
N LEU A 211 16.16 -1.55 -14.06
CA LEU A 211 16.03 -1.44 -15.53
C LEU A 211 14.79 -0.65 -15.95
N VAL A 212 13.65 -0.92 -15.29
CA VAL A 212 12.39 -0.21 -15.58
C VAL A 212 12.52 1.28 -15.34
N PHE A 213 13.14 1.72 -14.25
CA PHE A 213 13.27 3.14 -13.97
C PHE A 213 14.34 3.83 -14.81
N GLN A 214 15.35 3.10 -15.29
CA GLN A 214 16.35 3.66 -16.21
C GLN A 214 15.83 3.80 -17.64
N HIS A 215 14.97 2.89 -18.08
CA HIS A 215 14.45 2.80 -19.44
C HIS A 215 12.92 2.68 -19.40
N GLN A 216 12.27 3.58 -18.69
CA GLN A 216 10.85 3.48 -18.34
C GLN A 216 9.93 3.36 -19.57
N ALA A 217 10.16 4.18 -20.60
CA ALA A 217 9.34 4.16 -21.81
C ALA A 217 9.42 2.84 -22.58
N GLU A 218 10.56 2.15 -22.48
CA GLU A 218 10.82 0.91 -23.19
C GLU A 218 10.33 -0.31 -22.39
N PHE A 219 10.69 -0.43 -21.11
CA PHE A 219 10.48 -1.65 -20.34
C PHE A 219 9.20 -1.67 -19.48
N LEU A 220 8.70 -0.50 -19.05
CA LEU A 220 7.52 -0.48 -18.19
C LEU A 220 6.29 -1.14 -18.81
N PRO A 221 5.93 -0.90 -20.08
CA PRO A 221 4.77 -1.54 -20.69
C PRO A 221 4.88 -3.05 -20.75
N GLU A 222 6.04 -3.58 -21.13
CA GLU A 222 6.29 -5.02 -21.23
C GLU A 222 6.26 -5.71 -19.86
N VAL A 223 6.93 -5.14 -18.87
CA VAL A 223 6.96 -5.65 -17.50
C VAL A 223 5.57 -5.65 -16.89
N THR A 224 4.81 -4.57 -17.06
CA THR A 224 3.43 -4.47 -16.58
C THR A 224 2.55 -5.54 -17.23
N ALA A 225 2.59 -5.68 -18.55
CA ALA A 225 1.80 -6.68 -19.26
C ALA A 225 2.15 -8.12 -18.83
N THR A 226 3.43 -8.39 -18.61
CA THR A 226 3.91 -9.69 -18.13
C THR A 226 3.35 -10.02 -16.76
N TRP A 227 3.44 -9.10 -15.81
CA TRP A 227 2.93 -9.34 -14.45
C TRP A 227 1.41 -9.41 -14.41
N GLU A 228 0.71 -8.59 -15.15
CA GLU A 228 -0.76 -8.68 -15.27
C GLU A 228 -1.21 -10.04 -15.82
N ALA A 229 -0.46 -10.61 -16.77
CA ALA A 229 -0.74 -11.94 -17.30
C ALA A 229 -0.53 -13.04 -16.26
N VAL A 230 0.54 -12.97 -15.48
CA VAL A 230 0.81 -13.90 -14.35
C VAL A 230 -0.29 -13.79 -13.30
N GLU A 231 -0.62 -12.59 -12.87
CA GLU A 231 -1.63 -12.33 -11.86
C GLU A 231 -3.03 -12.76 -12.29
N ARG A 232 -3.35 -12.59 -13.55
CA ARG A 232 -4.63 -13.10 -14.11
C ARG A 232 -4.72 -14.60 -13.95
N ARG A 233 -3.68 -15.37 -14.31
CA ARG A 233 -3.64 -16.83 -14.15
C ARG A 233 -3.79 -17.24 -12.69
N LEU A 234 -3.11 -16.55 -11.78
CA LEU A 234 -3.23 -16.80 -10.34
C LEU A 234 -4.65 -16.54 -9.84
N ARG A 235 -5.28 -15.43 -10.25
CA ARG A 235 -6.67 -15.12 -9.88
C ARG A 235 -7.67 -16.13 -10.43
N GLU A 236 -7.47 -16.60 -11.65
CA GLU A 236 -8.31 -17.63 -12.28
C GLU A 236 -8.20 -18.98 -11.56
N ALA A 237 -7.02 -19.36 -11.12
CA ALA A 237 -6.78 -20.58 -10.38
C ALA A 237 -7.27 -20.51 -8.92
N GLN A 238 -7.28 -19.35 -8.31
CA GLN A 238 -7.53 -19.16 -6.87
C GLN A 238 -8.85 -19.75 -6.35
N PRO A 239 -10.01 -19.62 -7.03
CA PRO A 239 -11.25 -20.24 -6.56
C PRO A 239 -11.15 -21.76 -6.44
N GLY A 240 -10.40 -22.43 -7.33
CA GLY A 240 -10.12 -23.85 -7.26
C GLY A 240 -9.27 -24.20 -6.05
N VAL A 241 -8.20 -23.47 -5.85
CA VAL A 241 -7.30 -23.63 -4.68
C VAL A 241 -8.06 -23.46 -3.37
N LEU A 242 -8.87 -22.41 -3.25
CA LEU A 242 -9.70 -22.16 -2.05
C LEU A 242 -10.69 -23.29 -1.77
N ARG A 243 -11.36 -23.82 -2.79
CA ARG A 243 -12.29 -24.94 -2.61
C ARG A 243 -11.58 -26.21 -2.14
N THR A 244 -10.47 -26.56 -2.77
CA THR A 244 -9.69 -27.75 -2.40
C THR A 244 -9.14 -27.62 -0.99
N ALA A 245 -8.53 -26.48 -0.65
CA ALA A 245 -8.01 -26.23 0.69
C ALA A 245 -9.10 -26.25 1.76
N ALA A 246 -10.30 -25.74 1.47
CA ALA A 246 -11.43 -25.81 2.39
C ALA A 246 -11.86 -27.26 2.68
N LEU A 247 -11.88 -28.11 1.65
CA LEU A 247 -12.21 -29.53 1.82
C LEU A 247 -11.17 -30.28 2.66
N LEU A 248 -9.87 -29.98 2.46
CA LEU A 248 -8.79 -30.56 3.27
C LEU A 248 -8.89 -30.14 4.73
N LEU A 249 -9.11 -28.84 4.99
CA LEU A 249 -9.32 -28.32 6.34
C LEU A 249 -10.58 -28.89 7.00
N ASP A 250 -11.64 -29.16 6.26
CA ASP A 250 -12.84 -29.84 6.76
C ASP A 250 -12.55 -31.31 7.14
N ALA A 251 -11.60 -31.95 6.49
CA ALA A 251 -11.13 -33.31 6.78
C ALA A 251 -10.09 -33.36 7.92
N GLY A 252 -9.62 -32.22 8.41
CA GLY A 252 -8.63 -32.14 9.50
C GLY A 252 -7.18 -32.21 9.04
N GLU A 253 -6.91 -31.96 7.77
CA GLU A 253 -5.57 -31.95 7.17
C GLU A 253 -4.93 -30.54 7.09
#